data_9265d07d25eff0cc6b4d839c8a736e06
#
_entry.id   9265d07d25eff0cc6b4d839c8a736e06
#
_cell.length_a   1.000
_cell.length_b   1.000
_cell.length_c   1.000
_cell.angle_alpha   90.00
_cell.angle_beta   90.00
_cell.angle_gamma   90.00
#
_symmetry.space_group_name_H-M   'P 1'
#
loop_
_entity.id
_entity.type
_entity.pdbx_description
1 polymer ?
#
loop_
_entity_poly.entity_id
_entity_poly.type
_entity_poly.pdbx_seq_one_letter_code
_entity_poly.pdbx_strand_id
1 'polypeptide(L)'
;MSKILVAMASPFFFVHGWPLDLKMFEYQFITLKENGYRCIGLDLRGFGMSAKPWQDYNYDVFADDIQKVMNELKLEQKFAIVGFSMGGGIVMQYVAKYYPNTLSHVVFMGAAAPSLTKRDGYPHGQDRAFCDQIITRLMQNRPKMISDFGNMLFHNPESQGPEMANWLFAQSMAAAPYATLTSAKSLRDEDLRNDMQMISDRNLPVTVFHGLHDKVCPFDLAKVMNNGIKGSKLVQFSESGHTLNIEEKEKTNEELMKFIT
;
A
#
# COMPACT_ATOMS: atom_id res chain seq x y z
N MET A 1 30.84 -32.08 3.79
CA MET A 1 30.14 -30.82 4.06
C MET A 1 28.82 -30.87 3.27
N SER A 2 27.74 -31.25 3.90
CA SER A 2 26.41 -31.21 3.29
C SER A 2 25.97 -29.76 3.14
N LYS A 3 25.79 -29.26 1.90
CA LYS A 3 25.11 -28.02 1.64
C LYS A 3 23.65 -28.22 2.07
N ILE A 4 23.28 -27.68 3.22
CA ILE A 4 21.87 -27.50 3.56
C ILE A 4 21.40 -26.38 2.61
N LEU A 5 20.72 -26.78 1.54
CA LEU A 5 19.90 -25.85 0.75
C LEU A 5 18.68 -25.51 1.63
N VAL A 6 18.78 -24.43 2.39
CA VAL A 6 17.59 -23.80 2.97
C VAL A 6 16.84 -23.25 1.77
N ALA A 7 15.71 -23.87 1.44
CA ALA A 7 14.80 -23.29 0.45
C ALA A 7 14.42 -21.90 0.97
N MET A 8 14.81 -20.85 0.24
CA MET A 8 14.39 -19.50 0.59
C MET A 8 12.86 -19.46 0.51
N ALA A 9 12.21 -19.02 1.57
CA ALA A 9 10.76 -18.85 1.59
C ALA A 9 10.32 -17.91 0.45
N SER A 10 9.07 -18.04 0.02
CA SER A 10 8.50 -17.20 -1.06
C SER A 10 8.75 -15.72 -0.80
N PRO A 11 9.23 -14.95 -1.80
CA PRO A 11 9.51 -13.54 -1.60
C PRO A 11 8.24 -12.72 -1.40
N PHE A 12 8.37 -11.67 -0.62
CA PHE A 12 7.39 -10.59 -0.54
C PHE A 12 7.79 -9.44 -1.43
N PHE A 13 6.84 -8.90 -2.19
CA PHE A 13 6.99 -7.68 -2.96
C PHE A 13 6.13 -6.57 -2.39
N PHE A 14 6.74 -5.47 -1.94
CA PHE A 14 6.06 -4.37 -1.25
C PHE A 14 5.91 -3.14 -2.13
N VAL A 15 4.70 -2.55 -2.11
CA VAL A 15 4.33 -1.32 -2.81
C VAL A 15 3.83 -0.30 -1.79
N HIS A 16 4.58 0.79 -1.62
CA HIS A 16 4.31 1.81 -0.62
C HIS A 16 3.11 2.70 -0.96
N GLY A 17 2.63 3.45 0.04
CA GLY A 17 1.56 4.43 -0.07
C GLY A 17 2.03 5.86 -0.31
N TRP A 18 1.07 6.73 -0.61
CA TRP A 18 1.27 8.17 -0.76
C TRP A 18 1.41 8.87 0.60
N PRO A 19 2.27 9.87 0.76
CA PRO A 19 3.34 10.28 -0.16
C PRO A 19 4.71 9.74 0.28
N LEU A 20 4.75 8.54 0.86
CA LEU A 20 5.90 7.90 1.47
C LEU A 20 6.83 7.24 0.43
N ASP A 21 7.79 6.49 0.90
CA ASP A 21 8.68 5.64 0.11
C ASP A 21 8.82 4.24 0.74
N LEU A 22 9.65 3.39 0.13
CA LEU A 22 9.87 2.01 0.55
C LEU A 22 10.31 1.85 2.02
N LYS A 23 10.97 2.85 2.59
CA LYS A 23 11.49 2.79 3.97
C LYS A 23 10.38 2.65 5.02
N MET A 24 9.14 3.00 4.69
CA MET A 24 8.02 2.80 5.60
C MET A 24 7.83 1.34 6.04
N PHE A 25 8.39 0.38 5.30
CA PHE A 25 8.33 -1.05 5.60
C PHE A 25 9.57 -1.60 6.34
N GLU A 26 10.44 -0.76 6.90
CA GLU A 26 11.69 -1.22 7.49
C GLU A 26 11.48 -2.29 8.59
N TYR A 27 10.43 -2.15 9.41
CA TYR A 27 10.11 -3.13 10.46
C TYR A 27 9.68 -4.49 9.90
N GLN A 28 8.97 -4.48 8.77
CA GLN A 28 8.59 -5.69 8.05
C GLN A 28 9.82 -6.33 7.42
N PHE A 29 10.67 -5.55 6.77
CA PHE A 29 11.88 -6.05 6.11
C PHE A 29 12.85 -6.70 7.08
N ILE A 30 13.07 -6.09 8.25
CA ILE A 30 13.95 -6.65 9.29
C ILE A 30 13.40 -8.00 9.75
N THR A 31 12.16 -8.04 10.22
CA THR A 31 11.57 -9.26 10.79
C THR A 31 11.43 -10.37 9.77
N LEU A 32 10.93 -10.08 8.58
CA LEU A 32 10.75 -11.10 7.53
C LEU A 32 12.10 -11.67 7.07
N LYS A 33 13.12 -10.82 6.90
CA LYS A 33 14.47 -11.27 6.55
C LYS A 33 15.06 -12.17 7.62
N GLU A 34 14.87 -11.86 8.91
CA GLU A 34 15.33 -12.69 10.02
C GLU A 34 14.63 -14.06 10.06
N ASN A 35 13.39 -14.14 9.53
CA ASN A 35 12.63 -15.37 9.39
C ASN A 35 12.83 -16.08 8.03
N GLY A 36 13.85 -15.70 7.25
CA GLY A 36 14.27 -16.40 6.03
C GLY A 36 13.52 -15.99 4.77
N TYR A 37 12.68 -14.96 4.81
CA TYR A 37 11.99 -14.45 3.63
C TYR A 37 12.86 -13.47 2.85
N ARG A 38 12.71 -13.48 1.52
CA ARG A 38 13.27 -12.44 0.65
C ARG A 38 12.26 -11.29 0.56
N CYS A 39 12.67 -10.07 0.94
CA CYS A 39 11.87 -8.87 0.78
C CYS A 39 12.35 -8.08 -0.43
N ILE A 40 11.41 -7.70 -1.28
CA ILE A 40 11.63 -6.88 -2.46
C ILE A 40 10.67 -5.69 -2.33
N GLY A 41 11.09 -4.52 -2.72
CA GLY A 41 10.23 -3.36 -2.79
C GLY A 41 10.77 -2.37 -3.79
N LEU A 42 9.92 -1.48 -4.24
CA LEU A 42 10.32 -0.38 -5.09
C LEU A 42 9.82 0.95 -4.51
N ASP A 43 10.60 2.00 -4.71
CA ASP A 43 10.05 3.34 -4.68
C ASP A 43 9.28 3.57 -5.97
N LEU A 44 8.01 3.93 -5.89
CA LEU A 44 7.23 4.30 -7.06
C LEU A 44 7.87 5.51 -7.76
N ARG A 45 7.71 5.62 -9.10
CA ARG A 45 8.18 6.82 -9.81
C ARG A 45 7.72 8.10 -9.09
N GLY A 46 8.59 9.08 -9.00
CA GLY A 46 8.35 10.34 -8.30
C GLY A 46 8.60 10.34 -6.80
N PHE A 47 8.81 9.16 -6.20
CA PHE A 47 8.99 8.95 -4.76
C PHE A 47 10.37 8.37 -4.45
N GLY A 48 10.80 8.51 -3.20
CA GLY A 48 12.05 7.95 -2.70
C GLY A 48 13.24 8.21 -3.62
N MET A 49 13.95 7.14 -3.97
CA MET A 49 15.14 7.17 -4.83
C MET A 49 14.84 6.91 -6.31
N SER A 50 13.60 6.61 -6.67
CA SER A 50 13.22 6.38 -8.06
C SER A 50 13.23 7.64 -8.91
N ALA A 51 13.28 7.46 -10.25
CA ALA A 51 13.20 8.55 -11.21
C ALA A 51 11.96 9.43 -10.98
N LYS A 52 12.11 10.72 -11.22
CA LYS A 52 11.08 11.75 -10.99
C LYS A 52 10.67 12.43 -12.31
N PRO A 53 10.01 11.72 -13.25
CA PRO A 53 9.52 12.31 -14.49
C PRO A 53 8.47 13.38 -14.20
N TRP A 54 8.27 14.32 -15.12
CA TRP A 54 7.28 15.39 -14.95
C TRP A 54 5.83 14.96 -15.14
N GLN A 55 5.58 13.76 -15.72
CA GLN A 55 4.25 13.30 -16.11
C GLN A 55 4.03 11.84 -15.71
N ASP A 56 2.80 11.37 -15.86
CA ASP A 56 2.40 9.97 -15.78
C ASP A 56 2.45 9.38 -14.36
N TYR A 57 1.56 9.90 -13.51
CA TYR A 57 1.40 9.47 -12.12
C TYR A 57 -0.02 8.90 -11.84
N ASN A 58 -0.54 8.08 -12.76
CA ASN A 58 -1.78 7.34 -12.59
C ASN A 58 -1.50 5.86 -12.26
N TYR A 59 -2.51 5.15 -11.82
CA TYR A 59 -2.37 3.77 -11.36
C TYR A 59 -2.00 2.81 -12.48
N ASP A 60 -2.44 3.07 -13.72
CA ASP A 60 -2.08 2.25 -14.88
C ASP A 60 -0.58 2.28 -15.14
N VAL A 61 0.02 3.47 -15.09
CA VAL A 61 1.46 3.65 -15.26
C VAL A 61 2.25 3.07 -14.09
N PHE A 62 1.78 3.20 -12.85
CA PHE A 62 2.42 2.56 -11.71
C PHE A 62 2.37 1.03 -11.80
N ALA A 63 1.25 0.46 -12.28
CA ALA A 63 1.12 -0.98 -12.52
C ALA A 63 2.10 -1.46 -13.61
N ASP A 64 2.28 -0.67 -14.67
CA ASP A 64 3.27 -0.96 -15.74
C ASP A 64 4.71 -0.91 -15.21
N ASP A 65 5.01 0.00 -14.30
CA ASP A 65 6.34 0.05 -13.68
C ASP A 65 6.59 -1.17 -12.79
N ILE A 66 5.60 -1.61 -12.01
CA ILE A 66 5.71 -2.87 -11.26
C ILE A 66 6.00 -4.03 -12.23
N GLN A 67 5.26 -4.14 -13.34
CA GLN A 67 5.47 -5.21 -14.32
C GLN A 67 6.89 -5.18 -14.92
N LYS A 68 7.43 -4.00 -15.22
CA LYS A 68 8.81 -3.86 -15.70
C LYS A 68 9.82 -4.36 -14.69
N VAL A 69 9.67 -3.97 -13.42
CA VAL A 69 10.54 -4.44 -12.32
C VAL A 69 10.44 -5.96 -12.16
N MET A 70 9.23 -6.52 -12.21
CA MET A 70 9.03 -7.97 -12.11
C MET A 70 9.72 -8.72 -13.25
N ASN A 71 9.64 -8.19 -14.48
CA ASN A 71 10.31 -8.78 -15.64
C ASN A 71 11.85 -8.76 -15.50
N GLU A 72 12.42 -7.66 -15.01
CA GLU A 72 13.87 -7.54 -14.78
C GLU A 72 14.36 -8.46 -13.66
N LEU A 73 13.57 -8.62 -12.59
CA LEU A 73 13.90 -9.49 -11.47
C LEU A 73 13.83 -10.98 -11.83
N LYS A 74 13.14 -11.35 -12.92
CA LYS A 74 12.97 -12.73 -13.40
C LYS A 74 12.58 -13.68 -12.28
N LEU A 75 11.56 -13.31 -11.50
CA LEU A 75 11.10 -14.12 -10.37
C LEU A 75 10.40 -15.38 -10.89
N GLU A 76 11.13 -16.51 -10.86
CA GLU A 76 10.62 -17.83 -11.27
C GLU A 76 9.82 -18.51 -10.15
N GLN A 77 10.11 -18.15 -8.90
CA GLN A 77 9.41 -18.67 -7.74
C GLN A 77 8.14 -17.89 -7.43
N LYS A 78 7.18 -18.55 -6.77
CA LYS A 78 5.97 -17.89 -6.31
C LYS A 78 6.30 -16.77 -5.32
N PHE A 79 5.55 -15.66 -5.37
CA PHE A 79 5.71 -14.51 -4.50
C PHE A 79 4.37 -13.99 -3.99
N ALA A 80 4.41 -13.29 -2.86
CA ALA A 80 3.28 -12.50 -2.37
C ALA A 80 3.50 -11.02 -2.66
N ILE A 81 2.42 -10.30 -2.98
CA ILE A 81 2.47 -8.84 -3.16
C ILE A 81 1.70 -8.15 -2.04
N VAL A 82 2.30 -7.13 -1.47
CA VAL A 82 1.74 -6.31 -0.37
C VAL A 82 1.60 -4.89 -0.86
N GLY A 83 0.39 -4.35 -0.89
CA GLY A 83 0.13 -2.96 -1.26
C GLY A 83 -0.43 -2.18 -0.08
N PHE A 84 0.27 -1.10 0.30
CA PHE A 84 -0.18 -0.21 1.37
C PHE A 84 -0.86 1.04 0.82
N SER A 85 -2.04 1.39 1.33
CA SER A 85 -2.73 2.65 1.01
C SER A 85 -2.92 2.84 -0.51
N MET A 86 -2.38 3.90 -1.10
CA MET A 86 -2.30 4.10 -2.56
C MET A 86 -1.68 2.88 -3.25
N GLY A 87 -0.61 2.31 -2.68
CA GLY A 87 0.02 1.10 -3.19
C GLY A 87 -0.92 -0.11 -3.23
N GLY A 88 -1.91 -0.16 -2.33
CA GLY A 88 -2.97 -1.18 -2.36
C GLY A 88 -3.87 -1.04 -3.58
N GLY A 89 -4.28 0.17 -3.93
CA GLY A 89 -5.01 0.42 -5.17
C GLY A 89 -4.19 0.09 -6.42
N ILE A 90 -2.92 0.49 -6.44
CA ILE A 90 -1.98 0.16 -7.54
C ILE A 90 -1.81 -1.35 -7.67
N VAL A 91 -1.68 -2.08 -6.56
CA VAL A 91 -1.61 -3.56 -6.57
C VAL A 91 -2.92 -4.16 -7.09
N MET A 92 -4.08 -3.61 -6.72
CA MET A 92 -5.37 -4.08 -7.25
C MET A 92 -5.38 -3.98 -8.77
N GLN A 93 -5.01 -2.85 -9.35
CA GLN A 93 -4.95 -2.66 -10.79
C GLN A 93 -3.86 -3.54 -11.45
N TYR A 94 -2.68 -3.64 -10.83
CA TYR A 94 -1.62 -4.51 -11.31
C TYR A 94 -2.07 -5.97 -11.43
N VAL A 95 -2.69 -6.51 -10.39
CA VAL A 95 -3.18 -7.90 -10.39
C VAL A 95 -4.30 -8.08 -11.39
N ALA A 96 -5.22 -7.14 -11.52
CA ALA A 96 -6.29 -7.19 -12.52
C ALA A 96 -5.73 -7.19 -13.96
N LYS A 97 -4.74 -6.34 -14.23
CA LYS A 97 -4.15 -6.16 -15.57
C LYS A 97 -3.21 -7.30 -15.97
N TYR A 98 -2.30 -7.70 -15.10
CA TYR A 98 -1.19 -8.59 -15.46
C TYR A 98 -1.32 -10.02 -14.97
N TYR A 99 -1.83 -10.22 -13.76
CA TYR A 99 -2.02 -11.53 -13.12
C TYR A 99 -0.86 -12.52 -13.39
N PRO A 100 0.35 -12.26 -12.90
CA PRO A 100 1.48 -13.12 -13.20
C PRO A 100 1.29 -14.52 -12.60
N ASN A 101 1.66 -15.56 -13.35
CA ASN A 101 1.51 -16.97 -12.93
C ASN A 101 2.29 -17.31 -11.65
N THR A 102 3.29 -16.51 -11.32
CA THR A 102 4.10 -16.62 -10.10
C THR A 102 3.48 -15.92 -8.89
N LEU A 103 2.40 -15.16 -9.07
CA LEU A 103 1.70 -14.52 -7.95
C LEU A 103 0.93 -15.58 -7.15
N SER A 104 1.22 -15.68 -5.86
CA SER A 104 0.58 -16.66 -4.97
C SER A 104 -0.42 -16.02 -4.02
N HIS A 105 -0.18 -14.80 -3.57
CA HIS A 105 -0.97 -14.12 -2.54
C HIS A 105 -0.97 -12.61 -2.74
N VAL A 106 -2.07 -11.97 -2.33
CA VAL A 106 -2.20 -10.50 -2.27
C VAL A 106 -2.55 -10.07 -0.85
N VAL A 107 -1.84 -9.08 -0.34
CA VAL A 107 -2.18 -8.41 0.92
C VAL A 107 -2.50 -6.94 0.63
N PHE A 108 -3.73 -6.53 0.92
CA PHE A 108 -4.17 -5.14 0.91
C PHE A 108 -4.06 -4.58 2.33
N MET A 109 -3.14 -3.66 2.54
CA MET A 109 -2.82 -3.10 3.86
C MET A 109 -3.27 -1.64 3.92
N GLY A 110 -4.30 -1.32 4.70
CA GLY A 110 -4.87 0.03 4.78
C GLY A 110 -5.20 0.61 3.40
N ALA A 111 -5.62 -0.24 2.45
CA ALA A 111 -5.65 0.08 1.03
C ALA A 111 -6.69 1.12 0.66
N ALA A 112 -6.31 2.08 -0.20
CA ALA A 112 -7.20 3.04 -0.83
C ALA A 112 -7.94 2.40 -2.02
N ALA A 113 -8.66 1.32 -1.76
CA ALA A 113 -9.32 0.48 -2.77
C ALA A 113 -10.68 -0.04 -2.25
N PRO A 114 -11.63 -0.37 -3.15
CA PRO A 114 -11.59 -0.22 -4.62
C PRO A 114 -11.76 1.23 -5.11
N SER A 115 -12.16 2.15 -4.28
CA SER A 115 -12.16 3.59 -4.52
C SER A 115 -12.03 4.32 -3.18
N LEU A 116 -11.10 5.28 -3.09
CA LEU A 116 -10.92 6.09 -1.87
C LEU A 116 -12.12 7.01 -1.65
N THR A 117 -12.72 7.51 -2.71
CA THR A 117 -13.80 8.50 -2.63
C THR A 117 -15.17 7.91 -2.92
N LYS A 118 -16.17 8.43 -2.22
CA LYS A 118 -17.58 8.16 -2.49
C LYS A 118 -17.96 8.55 -3.91
N ARG A 119 -18.83 7.77 -4.53
CA ARG A 119 -19.32 7.93 -5.91
C ARG A 119 -20.78 7.52 -6.01
N ASP A 120 -21.41 7.78 -7.15
CA ASP A 120 -22.74 7.30 -7.43
C ASP A 120 -22.78 5.76 -7.35
N GLY A 121 -23.73 5.25 -6.53
CA GLY A 121 -23.84 3.83 -6.24
C GLY A 121 -22.71 3.24 -5.37
N TYR A 122 -21.82 4.09 -4.81
CA TYR A 122 -20.72 3.68 -3.92
C TYR A 122 -20.56 4.67 -2.75
N PRO A 123 -21.30 4.46 -1.64
CA PRO A 123 -21.32 5.39 -0.50
C PRO A 123 -20.15 5.20 0.48
N HIS A 124 -19.10 4.49 0.10
CA HIS A 124 -17.97 4.12 0.95
C HIS A 124 -16.75 5.01 0.74
N GLY A 125 -15.90 5.10 1.77
CA GLY A 125 -14.66 5.87 1.73
C GLY A 125 -14.86 7.35 2.11
N GLN A 126 -13.94 8.20 1.66
CA GLN A 126 -13.91 9.63 1.95
C GLN A 126 -14.88 10.42 1.06
N ASP A 127 -15.34 11.56 1.55
CA ASP A 127 -15.98 12.55 0.68
C ASP A 127 -14.95 13.11 -0.32
N ARG A 128 -15.34 13.34 -1.56
CA ARG A 128 -14.47 13.92 -2.59
C ARG A 128 -13.82 15.23 -2.12
N ALA A 129 -14.57 16.05 -1.37
CA ALA A 129 -14.10 17.31 -0.80
C ALA A 129 -12.87 17.14 0.12
N PHE A 130 -12.73 16.02 0.80
CA PHE A 130 -11.54 15.69 1.60
C PHE A 130 -10.28 15.67 0.72
N CYS A 131 -10.31 14.94 -0.38
CA CYS A 131 -9.19 14.90 -1.32
C CYS A 131 -8.94 16.23 -2.02
N ASP A 132 -10.01 16.97 -2.37
CA ASP A 132 -9.88 18.31 -2.99
C ASP A 132 -9.20 19.31 -2.05
N GLN A 133 -9.48 19.23 -0.74
CA GLN A 133 -8.78 20.04 0.27
C GLN A 133 -7.30 19.69 0.36
N ILE A 134 -6.94 18.41 0.36
CA ILE A 134 -5.54 17.97 0.32
C ILE A 134 -4.84 18.54 -0.91
N ILE A 135 -5.41 18.39 -2.10
CA ILE A 135 -4.87 18.87 -3.38
C ILE A 135 -4.67 20.41 -3.35
N THR A 136 -5.67 21.15 -2.86
CA THR A 136 -5.59 22.60 -2.73
C THR A 136 -4.47 23.02 -1.78
N ARG A 137 -4.38 22.39 -0.63
CA ARG A 137 -3.37 22.71 0.38
C ARG A 137 -1.95 22.30 -0.05
N LEU A 138 -1.79 21.24 -0.85
CA LEU A 138 -0.50 20.91 -1.48
C LEU A 138 0.02 22.06 -2.35
N MET A 139 -0.86 22.72 -3.10
CA MET A 139 -0.49 23.85 -3.95
C MET A 139 -0.20 25.13 -3.14
N GLN A 140 -0.85 25.31 -2.01
CA GLN A 140 -0.68 26.51 -1.17
C GLN A 140 0.55 26.41 -0.25
N ASN A 141 0.70 25.29 0.47
CA ASN A 141 1.79 25.05 1.41
C ASN A 141 2.01 23.53 1.60
N ARG A 142 2.73 22.92 0.64
CA ARG A 142 3.02 21.49 0.66
C ARG A 142 3.64 21.01 1.98
N PRO A 143 4.69 21.65 2.55
CA PRO A 143 5.28 21.21 3.81
C PRO A 143 4.26 21.16 4.95
N LYS A 144 3.47 22.21 5.11
CA LYS A 144 2.44 22.23 6.17
C LYS A 144 1.37 21.16 5.94
N MET A 145 0.90 21.00 4.70
CA MET A 145 -0.10 19.98 4.37
C MET A 145 0.42 18.58 4.68
N ILE A 146 1.66 18.26 4.30
CA ILE A 146 2.31 16.97 4.57
C ILE A 146 2.46 16.73 6.08
N SER A 147 2.85 17.76 6.84
CA SER A 147 2.95 17.66 8.30
C SER A 147 1.59 17.37 8.95
N ASP A 148 0.54 18.12 8.55
CA ASP A 148 -0.81 17.92 9.08
C ASP A 148 -1.37 16.53 8.70
N PHE A 149 -1.08 16.05 7.48
CA PHE A 149 -1.46 14.73 7.03
C PHE A 149 -0.76 13.62 7.82
N GLY A 150 0.51 13.82 8.17
CA GLY A 150 1.29 12.88 8.99
C GLY A 150 0.61 12.58 10.33
N ASN A 151 -0.03 13.57 10.94
CA ASN A 151 -0.79 13.39 12.19
C ASN A 151 -2.06 12.54 12.02
N MET A 152 -2.58 12.41 10.81
CA MET A 152 -3.76 11.58 10.52
C MET A 152 -3.42 10.10 10.30
N LEU A 153 -2.14 9.79 10.08
CA LEU A 153 -1.69 8.43 9.80
C LEU A 153 -1.84 7.51 11.00
N PHE A 154 -1.76 8.05 12.21
CA PHE A 154 -1.77 7.29 13.44
C PHE A 154 -3.14 7.35 14.15
N HIS A 155 -3.48 6.26 14.83
CA HIS A 155 -4.59 6.27 15.78
C HIS A 155 -4.27 7.21 16.94
N ASN A 156 -3.10 7.02 17.56
CA ASN A 156 -2.59 7.85 18.63
C ASN A 156 -1.21 8.43 18.27
N PRO A 157 -1.14 9.62 17.63
CA PRO A 157 0.13 10.23 17.22
C PRO A 157 1.10 10.48 18.37
N GLU A 158 0.60 10.81 19.57
CA GLU A 158 1.43 11.11 20.73
C GLU A 158 2.23 9.89 21.20
N SER A 159 1.68 8.69 21.06
CA SER A 159 2.35 7.44 21.45
C SER A 159 3.54 7.09 20.54
N GLN A 160 3.58 7.61 19.32
CA GLN A 160 4.64 7.34 18.35
C GLN A 160 5.83 8.29 18.49
N GLY A 161 5.64 9.41 19.17
CA GLY A 161 6.68 10.41 19.36
C GLY A 161 6.99 11.28 18.15
N PRO A 162 7.68 12.42 18.38
CA PRO A 162 8.01 13.36 17.29
C PRO A 162 9.03 12.80 16.29
N GLU A 163 9.86 11.87 16.70
CA GLU A 163 10.88 11.25 15.83
C GLU A 163 10.24 10.46 14.70
N MET A 164 9.20 9.68 15.01
CA MET A 164 8.44 8.94 14.02
C MET A 164 7.73 9.88 13.04
N ALA A 165 7.09 10.93 13.54
CA ALA A 165 6.45 11.94 12.71
C ALA A 165 7.46 12.63 11.78
N ASN A 166 8.63 13.01 12.31
CA ASN A 166 9.72 13.62 11.54
C ASN A 166 10.29 12.66 10.48
N TRP A 167 10.42 11.38 10.81
CA TRP A 167 10.90 10.36 9.87
C TRP A 167 9.94 10.18 8.68
N LEU A 168 8.63 10.08 8.91
CA LEU A 168 7.62 10.00 7.84
C LEU A 168 7.53 11.31 7.06
N PHE A 169 7.66 12.46 7.73
CA PHE A 169 7.71 13.76 7.07
C PHE A 169 8.89 13.87 6.11
N ALA A 170 10.08 13.43 6.53
CA ALA A 170 11.27 13.45 5.69
C ALA A 170 11.12 12.59 4.44
N GLN A 171 10.55 11.38 4.56
CA GLN A 171 10.23 10.52 3.41
C GLN A 171 9.27 11.24 2.45
N SER A 172 8.18 11.79 2.98
CA SER A 172 7.17 12.50 2.20
C SER A 172 7.72 13.70 1.45
N MET A 173 8.64 14.45 2.08
CA MET A 173 9.27 15.62 1.47
C MET A 173 10.30 15.26 0.40
N ALA A 174 10.85 14.04 0.40
CA ALA A 174 11.74 13.55 -0.64
C ALA A 174 11.01 13.26 -1.97
N ALA A 175 9.70 13.08 -1.94
CA ALA A 175 8.89 12.94 -3.16
C ALA A 175 8.89 14.22 -3.99
N ALA A 176 8.84 14.09 -5.32
CA ALA A 176 8.72 15.26 -6.21
C ALA A 176 7.37 15.98 -5.98
N PRO A 177 7.35 17.32 -5.94
CA PRO A 177 6.11 18.05 -5.67
C PRO A 177 4.99 17.75 -6.66
N TYR A 178 5.31 17.67 -7.96
CA TYR A 178 4.34 17.33 -9.00
C TYR A 178 3.88 15.87 -8.92
N ALA A 179 4.76 14.94 -8.54
CA ALA A 179 4.37 13.55 -8.28
C ALA A 179 3.38 13.47 -7.11
N THR A 180 3.69 14.15 -6.00
CA THR A 180 2.80 14.23 -4.83
C THR A 180 1.42 14.79 -5.23
N LEU A 181 1.39 15.88 -6.00
CA LEU A 181 0.14 16.52 -6.42
C LEU A 181 -0.66 15.66 -7.40
N THR A 182 0.00 15.10 -8.42
CA THR A 182 -0.70 14.34 -9.48
C THR A 182 -1.20 13.00 -8.95
N SER A 183 -0.39 12.30 -8.13
CA SER A 183 -0.84 11.06 -7.48
C SER A 183 -2.01 11.29 -6.51
N ALA A 184 -2.07 12.43 -5.81
CA ALA A 184 -3.23 12.77 -4.97
C ALA A 184 -4.52 12.94 -5.80
N LYS A 185 -4.41 13.48 -7.04
CA LYS A 185 -5.53 13.53 -7.98
C LYS A 185 -5.95 12.15 -8.44
N SER A 186 -5.00 11.29 -8.80
CA SER A 186 -5.29 9.89 -9.15
C SER A 186 -5.96 9.15 -7.99
N LEU A 187 -5.45 9.29 -6.77
CA LEU A 187 -6.03 8.72 -5.54
C LEU A 187 -7.50 9.12 -5.34
N ARG A 188 -7.85 10.40 -5.63
CA ARG A 188 -9.22 10.90 -5.59
C ARG A 188 -10.10 10.29 -6.70
N ASP A 189 -9.55 10.10 -7.90
CA ASP A 189 -10.33 9.86 -9.12
C ASP A 189 -10.41 8.39 -9.53
N GLU A 190 -9.51 7.53 -9.05
CA GLU A 190 -9.47 6.11 -9.43
C GLU A 190 -10.70 5.34 -8.91
N ASP A 191 -11.19 4.45 -9.77
CA ASP A 191 -12.30 3.55 -9.50
C ASP A 191 -11.96 2.12 -9.94
N LEU A 192 -11.59 1.31 -8.97
CA LEU A 192 -11.09 -0.06 -9.17
C LEU A 192 -12.15 -1.13 -8.86
N ARG A 193 -13.43 -0.78 -8.88
CA ARG A 193 -14.51 -1.75 -8.56
C ARG A 193 -14.54 -2.91 -9.55
N ASN A 194 -14.26 -2.64 -10.82
CA ASN A 194 -14.14 -3.69 -11.84
C ASN A 194 -12.91 -4.56 -11.62
N ASP A 195 -11.76 -3.95 -11.26
CA ASP A 195 -10.52 -4.66 -10.97
C ASP A 195 -10.69 -5.58 -9.76
N MET A 196 -11.39 -5.12 -8.71
CA MET A 196 -11.74 -5.93 -7.54
C MET A 196 -12.56 -7.17 -7.96
N GLN A 197 -13.54 -7.01 -8.85
CA GLN A 197 -14.33 -8.13 -9.37
C GLN A 197 -13.45 -9.12 -10.15
N MET A 198 -12.54 -8.63 -11.00
CA MET A 198 -11.59 -9.48 -11.74
C MET A 198 -10.70 -10.30 -10.80
N ILE A 199 -10.25 -9.73 -9.68
CA ILE A 199 -9.46 -10.44 -8.65
C ILE A 199 -10.32 -11.53 -7.99
N SER A 200 -11.57 -11.20 -7.66
CA SER A 200 -12.52 -12.14 -7.06
C SER A 200 -12.73 -13.38 -7.93
N ASP A 201 -12.83 -13.18 -9.25
CA ASP A 201 -13.07 -14.26 -10.22
C ASP A 201 -11.87 -15.21 -10.38
N ARG A 202 -10.68 -14.77 -9.99
CA ARG A 202 -9.42 -15.54 -10.14
C ARG A 202 -9.13 -16.52 -9.00
N ASN A 203 -9.94 -16.51 -7.93
CA ASN A 203 -9.73 -17.34 -6.72
C ASN A 203 -8.31 -17.23 -6.11
N LEU A 204 -7.67 -16.07 -6.26
CA LEU A 204 -6.37 -15.80 -5.68
C LEU A 204 -6.52 -15.61 -4.16
N PRO A 205 -5.64 -16.20 -3.33
CA PRO A 205 -5.62 -15.92 -1.90
C PRO A 205 -5.38 -14.43 -1.62
N VAL A 206 -6.34 -13.79 -0.97
CA VAL A 206 -6.31 -12.37 -0.63
C VAL A 206 -6.52 -12.19 0.86
N THR A 207 -5.72 -11.31 1.48
CA THR A 207 -5.97 -10.85 2.85
C THR A 207 -6.01 -9.33 2.88
N VAL A 208 -6.96 -8.79 3.62
CA VAL A 208 -7.13 -7.37 3.87
C VAL A 208 -6.72 -7.08 5.31
N PHE A 209 -5.68 -6.27 5.50
CA PHE A 209 -5.21 -5.77 6.80
C PHE A 209 -5.69 -4.34 6.96
N HIS A 210 -6.36 -4.02 8.06
CA HIS A 210 -6.86 -2.65 8.22
C HIS A 210 -6.97 -2.22 9.68
N GLY A 211 -6.54 -0.99 9.98
CA GLY A 211 -6.70 -0.36 11.28
C GLY A 211 -8.14 0.08 11.52
N LEU A 212 -8.69 -0.20 12.71
CA LEU A 212 -10.07 0.20 13.03
C LEU A 212 -10.24 1.72 13.13
N HIS A 213 -9.15 2.43 13.39
CA HIS A 213 -9.13 3.89 13.60
C HIS A 213 -8.54 4.65 12.40
N ASP A 214 -8.50 4.03 11.23
CA ASP A 214 -7.95 4.64 10.01
C ASP A 214 -8.80 5.85 9.56
N LYS A 215 -8.20 7.04 9.66
CA LYS A 215 -8.81 8.32 9.28
C LYS A 215 -8.55 8.69 7.81
N VAL A 216 -7.60 8.01 7.16
CA VAL A 216 -7.21 8.24 5.76
C VAL A 216 -8.00 7.35 4.82
N CYS A 217 -7.96 6.05 5.04
CA CYS A 217 -8.76 5.04 4.34
C CYS A 217 -9.78 4.45 5.33
N PRO A 218 -11.02 4.94 5.37
CA PRO A 218 -12.00 4.46 6.36
C PRO A 218 -12.17 2.94 6.35
N PHE A 219 -12.37 2.35 7.52
CA PHE A 219 -12.46 0.89 7.71
C PHE A 219 -13.57 0.22 6.88
N ASP A 220 -14.58 0.97 6.43
CA ASP A 220 -15.61 0.46 5.54
C ASP A 220 -15.04 0.01 4.17
N LEU A 221 -13.93 0.58 3.70
CA LEU A 221 -13.23 0.11 2.49
C LEU A 221 -12.73 -1.32 2.65
N ALA A 222 -12.19 -1.66 3.82
CA ALA A 222 -11.78 -3.03 4.12
C ALA A 222 -12.95 -4.01 4.08
N LYS A 223 -14.12 -3.61 4.62
CA LYS A 223 -15.34 -4.41 4.55
C LYS A 223 -15.80 -4.59 3.10
N VAL A 224 -15.74 -3.55 2.29
CA VAL A 224 -16.10 -3.61 0.87
C VAL A 224 -15.20 -4.60 0.14
N MET A 225 -13.88 -4.53 0.34
CA MET A 225 -12.94 -5.47 -0.28
C MET A 225 -13.18 -6.90 0.19
N ASN A 226 -13.36 -7.10 1.49
CA ASN A 226 -13.59 -8.45 2.04
C ASN A 226 -14.92 -9.06 1.56
N ASN A 227 -15.94 -8.27 1.39
CA ASN A 227 -17.24 -8.74 0.86
C ASN A 227 -17.21 -8.93 -0.67
N GLY A 228 -16.43 -8.12 -1.38
CA GLY A 228 -16.36 -8.13 -2.84
C GLY A 228 -15.36 -9.16 -3.41
N ILE A 229 -14.36 -9.59 -2.64
CA ILE A 229 -13.36 -10.57 -3.09
C ILE A 229 -13.66 -11.92 -2.43
N LYS A 230 -14.09 -12.88 -3.24
CA LYS A 230 -14.45 -14.22 -2.78
C LYS A 230 -13.29 -14.92 -2.08
N GLY A 231 -13.54 -15.41 -0.86
CA GLY A 231 -12.56 -16.15 -0.08
C GLY A 231 -11.48 -15.29 0.57
N SER A 232 -11.56 -13.97 0.47
CA SER A 232 -10.63 -13.07 1.16
C SER A 232 -10.78 -13.17 2.68
N LYS A 233 -9.71 -12.85 3.40
CA LYS A 233 -9.67 -12.77 4.86
C LYS A 233 -9.51 -11.32 5.29
N LEU A 234 -10.24 -10.88 6.32
CA LEU A 234 -10.09 -9.57 6.94
C LEU A 234 -9.41 -9.71 8.30
N VAL A 235 -8.24 -9.10 8.43
CA VAL A 235 -7.50 -8.97 9.69
C VAL A 235 -7.64 -7.53 10.18
N GLN A 236 -8.28 -7.37 11.33
CA GLN A 236 -8.53 -6.07 11.94
C GLN A 236 -7.41 -5.74 12.93
N PHE A 237 -6.93 -4.49 12.90
CA PHE A 237 -5.92 -3.96 13.80
C PHE A 237 -6.60 -2.96 14.74
N SER A 238 -6.84 -3.39 15.98
CA SER A 238 -7.72 -2.67 16.93
C SER A 238 -7.11 -1.41 17.50
N GLU A 239 -5.79 -1.35 17.58
CA GLU A 239 -5.05 -0.24 18.17
C GLU A 239 -4.38 0.66 17.11
N SER A 240 -4.70 0.47 15.83
CA SER A 240 -4.04 1.17 14.74
C SER A 240 -4.97 2.10 13.96
N GLY A 241 -4.38 3.20 13.49
CA GLY A 241 -4.88 4.04 12.43
C GLY A 241 -4.48 3.52 11.05
N HIS A 242 -4.01 4.43 10.21
CA HIS A 242 -3.61 4.10 8.84
C HIS A 242 -2.30 3.29 8.78
N THR A 243 -1.34 3.62 9.65
CA THR A 243 0.00 3.01 9.67
C THR A 243 0.07 1.76 10.56
N LEU A 244 -0.84 0.81 10.38
CA LEU A 244 -0.90 -0.43 11.16
C LEU A 244 0.43 -1.23 11.13
N ASN A 245 1.20 -1.12 10.07
CA ASN A 245 2.52 -1.72 9.94
C ASN A 245 3.60 -1.10 10.84
N ILE A 246 3.31 0.03 11.45
CA ILE A 246 4.16 0.72 12.43
C ILE A 246 3.55 0.58 13.82
N GLU A 247 2.26 0.88 13.97
CA GLU A 247 1.55 0.92 15.25
C GLU A 247 1.39 -0.46 15.88
N GLU A 248 1.02 -1.48 15.09
CA GLU A 248 0.93 -2.89 15.51
C GLU A 248 1.89 -3.76 14.67
N LYS A 249 3.16 -3.36 14.60
CA LYS A 249 4.17 -3.97 13.70
C LYS A 249 4.41 -5.45 13.99
N GLU A 250 4.38 -5.87 15.25
CA GLU A 250 4.55 -7.27 15.65
C GLU A 250 3.42 -8.12 15.05
N LYS A 251 2.18 -7.72 15.25
CA LYS A 251 1.00 -8.40 14.69
C LYS A 251 1.01 -8.38 13.16
N THR A 252 1.39 -7.25 12.56
CA THR A 252 1.52 -7.15 11.10
C THR A 252 2.50 -8.18 10.57
N ASN A 253 3.67 -8.31 11.20
CA ASN A 253 4.70 -9.26 10.79
C ASN A 253 4.24 -10.72 10.98
N GLU A 254 3.61 -11.04 12.10
CA GLU A 254 3.05 -12.36 12.36
C GLU A 254 1.99 -12.76 11.33
N GLU A 255 1.05 -11.85 11.02
CA GLU A 255 -0.03 -12.13 10.08
C GLU A 255 0.50 -12.26 8.63
N LEU A 256 1.52 -11.47 8.24
CA LEU A 256 2.19 -11.64 6.95
C LEU A 256 2.80 -13.04 6.82
N MET A 257 3.49 -13.53 7.84
CA MET A 257 4.12 -14.87 7.83
C MET A 257 3.08 -15.99 7.81
N LYS A 258 1.98 -15.87 8.58
CA LYS A 258 0.90 -16.88 8.61
C LYS A 258 0.16 -17.00 7.27
N PHE A 259 0.11 -15.95 6.50
CA PHE A 259 -0.65 -15.95 5.25
C PHE A 259 0.05 -16.68 4.10
N ILE A 260 1.36 -16.85 4.16
CA ILE A 260 2.18 -17.45 3.09
C ILE A 260 2.59 -18.90 3.41
N THR A 261 2.48 -19.30 4.66
CA THR A 261 2.69 -20.70 5.07
C THR A 261 1.47 -21.54 4.74
#